data_f06b74893d80a6b3c6515f55dd0af2e2
#
_entry.id   f06b74893d80a6b3c6515f55dd0af2e2
#
_cell.length_a   1.000
_cell.length_b   1.000
_cell.length_c   1.000
_cell.angle_alpha   90.00
_cell.angle_beta   90.00
_cell.angle_gamma   90.00
#
_symmetry.space_group_name_H-M   'P 1'
#
loop_
_entity.id
_entity.type
_entity.pdbx_description
1 polymer ?
#
loop_
_entity_poly.entity_id
_entity_poly.type
_entity_poly.pdbx_seq_one_letter_code
_entity_poly.pdbx_strand_id
1 'polypeptide(L)'
;LLVSMILTACGGAGDEKKDTAQKDKPIEITDVTGQKVTLKKPAERVLLQWSGSGGAFITMSAIMGKDVPNVIAGIDSSLMEYRADMWNRFKKDLPALEKIPSIGSVSDKTFNIEQVLALNPDVIFIPLDLKEQYESDVKAKLDTAGIPTIYIDYHSEKLENHQRSIDAIGKALGKEERAAELKQFYTDHVTKVTDRINKIS
;
A
#
# COMPACT_ATOMS: atom_id res chain seq x y z
N LEU A 1 38.37 19.25 59.00
CA LEU A 1 37.76 20.11 57.97
C LEU A 1 37.98 19.47 56.58
N LEU A 2 37.01 18.80 56.08
CA LEU A 2 37.00 18.26 54.68
C LEU A 2 35.95 19.02 53.93
N VAL A 3 36.38 19.78 52.93
CA VAL A 3 35.52 20.48 51.98
C VAL A 3 35.27 19.54 50.79
N SER A 4 34.03 19.16 50.61
CA SER A 4 33.59 18.33 49.45
C SER A 4 33.14 19.25 48.33
N MET A 5 33.88 19.29 47.22
CA MET A 5 33.47 19.96 45.98
C MET A 5 32.49 19.09 45.22
N ILE A 6 31.26 19.59 44.99
CA ILE A 6 30.26 19.03 44.11
C ILE A 6 30.50 19.59 42.71
N LEU A 7 30.92 18.74 41.78
CA LEU A 7 30.94 19.02 40.33
C LEU A 7 29.57 18.74 39.74
N THR A 8 28.87 19.78 39.33
CA THR A 8 27.66 19.70 38.56
C THR A 8 28.01 19.53 37.08
N ALA A 9 27.87 18.32 36.55
CA ALA A 9 27.98 18.06 35.12
C ALA A 9 26.56 18.18 34.49
N CYS A 10 26.29 19.25 33.75
CA CYS A 10 25.18 19.35 32.82
C CYS A 10 25.54 18.56 31.56
N GLY A 11 25.05 17.32 31.46
CA GLY A 11 25.02 16.56 30.25
C GLY A 11 23.60 16.63 29.66
N GLY A 12 23.43 17.33 28.55
CA GLY A 12 22.18 17.36 27.79
C GLY A 12 21.88 15.96 27.23
N ALA A 13 20.85 15.32 27.79
CA ALA A 13 20.25 14.14 27.20
C ALA A 13 19.28 14.62 26.14
N GLY A 14 19.62 14.40 24.88
CA GLY A 14 18.69 14.52 23.77
C GLY A 14 17.52 13.55 23.96
N ASP A 15 16.33 14.08 23.93
CA ASP A 15 15.07 13.33 23.94
C ASP A 15 14.95 12.47 22.68
N GLU A 16 15.48 11.27 22.69
CA GLU A 16 15.02 10.17 21.84
C GLU A 16 13.89 9.41 22.57
N LYS A 17 12.73 10.03 22.67
CA LYS A 17 11.48 9.39 23.05
C LYS A 17 10.43 9.72 22.02
N LYS A 18 10.47 9.03 20.88
CA LYS A 18 9.30 8.82 20.00
C LYS A 18 9.48 7.51 19.24
N ASP A 19 8.51 6.64 19.42
CA ASP A 19 8.13 5.51 18.54
C ASP A 19 8.15 4.10 19.13
N THR A 20 7.90 3.91 20.41
CA THR A 20 7.66 2.54 20.92
C THR A 20 6.22 2.25 21.35
N ALA A 21 5.30 3.22 21.31
CA ALA A 21 3.94 3.04 21.82
C ALA A 21 2.89 2.67 20.75
N GLN A 22 3.26 2.58 19.46
CA GLN A 22 2.32 2.33 18.36
C GLN A 22 2.32 0.88 17.84
N LYS A 23 3.21 0.01 18.34
CA LYS A 23 3.40 -1.34 17.81
C LYS A 23 2.31 -2.36 18.17
N ASP A 24 1.45 -2.07 19.15
CA ASP A 24 0.53 -3.08 19.71
C ASP A 24 -0.97 -2.76 19.49
N LYS A 25 -1.32 -1.72 18.75
CA LYS A 25 -2.72 -1.45 18.45
C LYS A 25 -3.09 -1.97 17.07
N PRO A 26 -4.18 -2.72 16.93
CA PRO A 26 -4.70 -3.11 15.63
C PRO A 26 -4.96 -1.89 14.74
N ILE A 27 -4.62 -2.02 13.47
CA ILE A 27 -4.80 -0.97 12.47
C ILE A 27 -6.15 -1.19 11.81
N GLU A 28 -7.09 -0.27 12.01
CA GLU A 28 -8.39 -0.30 11.34
C GLU A 28 -8.34 0.49 10.04
N ILE A 29 -8.70 -0.17 8.95
CA ILE A 29 -8.71 0.37 7.59
C ILE A 29 -10.13 0.29 7.07
N THR A 30 -10.65 1.39 6.54
CA THR A 30 -11.89 1.38 5.77
C THR A 30 -11.52 1.49 4.29
N ASP A 31 -11.86 0.49 3.51
CA ASP A 31 -11.56 0.46 2.09
C ASP A 31 -12.56 1.27 1.24
N VAL A 32 -12.39 1.24 -0.08
CA VAL A 32 -13.26 2.01 -1.01
C VAL A 32 -14.70 1.53 -1.05
N THR A 33 -14.97 0.29 -0.61
CA THR A 33 -16.33 -0.26 -0.51
C THR A 33 -17.02 0.11 0.80
N GLY A 34 -16.28 0.68 1.76
CA GLY A 34 -16.73 0.92 3.13
C GLY A 34 -16.51 -0.28 4.06
N GLN A 35 -15.92 -1.38 3.58
CA GLN A 35 -15.57 -2.53 4.41
C GLN A 35 -14.46 -2.15 5.39
N LYS A 36 -14.63 -2.58 6.65
CA LYS A 36 -13.60 -2.44 7.67
C LYS A 36 -12.70 -3.67 7.69
N VAL A 37 -11.40 -3.43 7.59
CA VAL A 37 -10.35 -4.45 7.64
C VAL A 37 -9.43 -4.12 8.81
N THR A 38 -9.03 -5.14 9.56
CA THR A 38 -8.13 -4.98 10.71
C THR A 38 -6.83 -5.72 10.47
N LEU A 39 -5.71 -5.02 10.54
CA LEU A 39 -4.37 -5.60 10.55
C LEU A 39 -3.79 -5.55 11.96
N LYS A 40 -3.08 -6.60 12.37
CA LYS A 40 -2.43 -6.66 13.70
C LYS A 40 -1.24 -5.70 13.81
N LYS A 41 -0.57 -5.45 12.69
CA LYS A 41 0.62 -4.58 12.54
C LYS A 41 0.65 -4.04 11.11
N PRO A 42 1.49 -3.05 10.81
CA PRO A 42 1.74 -2.65 9.42
C PRO A 42 2.16 -3.85 8.57
N ALA A 43 1.60 -3.94 7.36
CA ALA A 43 1.87 -5.04 6.45
C ALA A 43 3.30 -4.98 5.92
N GLU A 44 4.01 -6.10 6.03
CA GLU A 44 5.37 -6.30 5.53
C GLU A 44 5.40 -7.23 4.31
N ARG A 45 4.29 -7.94 4.05
CA ARG A 45 4.15 -8.92 2.97
C ARG A 45 2.82 -8.72 2.25
N VAL A 46 2.85 -7.91 1.20
CA VAL A 46 1.66 -7.48 0.47
C VAL A 46 1.54 -8.23 -0.85
N LEU A 47 0.33 -8.66 -1.18
CA LEU A 47 0.00 -9.16 -2.52
C LEU A 47 -0.73 -8.10 -3.32
N LEU A 48 -0.40 -8.02 -4.60
CA LEU A 48 -0.99 -7.06 -5.51
C LEU A 48 -1.68 -7.76 -6.68
N GLN A 49 -2.95 -7.45 -6.88
CA GLN A 49 -3.61 -7.66 -8.16
C GLN A 49 -3.63 -6.38 -8.98
N TRP A 50 -3.72 -6.54 -10.28
CA TRP A 50 -3.66 -5.46 -11.25
C TRP A 50 -4.94 -5.44 -12.10
N SER A 51 -5.41 -4.26 -12.40
CA SER A 51 -6.32 -3.99 -13.51
C SER A 51 -5.84 -2.74 -14.24
N GLY A 52 -6.25 -2.53 -15.46
CA GLY A 52 -5.70 -1.57 -16.44
C GLY A 52 -5.21 -0.20 -15.94
N SER A 53 -5.64 0.28 -14.78
CA SER A 53 -5.31 1.60 -14.21
C SER A 53 -4.09 1.62 -13.28
N GLY A 54 -3.41 0.50 -13.05
CA GLY A 54 -2.15 0.48 -12.30
C GLY A 54 -2.21 0.10 -10.83
N GLY A 55 -3.35 0.12 -10.24
CA GLY A 55 -3.61 -0.38 -8.90
C GLY A 55 -2.64 0.10 -7.82
N ALA A 56 -2.47 -0.72 -6.78
CA ALA A 56 -1.70 -0.38 -5.60
C ALA A 56 -0.20 -0.15 -5.86
N PHE A 57 0.39 -0.78 -6.89
CA PHE A 57 1.83 -0.71 -7.15
C PHE A 57 2.36 0.72 -7.29
N ILE A 58 1.66 1.56 -8.06
CA ILE A 58 2.08 2.96 -8.29
C ILE A 58 1.99 3.76 -7.00
N THR A 59 0.88 3.64 -6.27
CA THR A 59 0.69 4.33 -5.00
C THR A 59 1.70 3.88 -3.95
N MET A 60 1.94 2.58 -3.83
CA MET A 60 2.98 2.03 -2.94
C MET A 60 4.37 2.55 -3.32
N SER A 61 4.68 2.61 -4.62
CA SER A 61 5.96 3.15 -5.08
C SER A 61 6.13 4.63 -4.74
N ALA A 62 5.06 5.43 -4.82
CA ALA A 62 5.08 6.84 -4.43
C ALA A 62 5.21 7.04 -2.90
N ILE A 63 4.62 6.15 -2.11
CA ILE A 63 4.67 6.20 -0.64
C ILE A 63 6.02 5.69 -0.11
N MET A 64 6.52 4.58 -0.64
CA MET A 64 7.67 3.86 -0.09
C MET A 64 9.00 4.14 -0.82
N GLY A 65 8.93 4.69 -2.03
CA GLY A 65 10.12 4.94 -2.85
C GLY A 65 10.91 3.65 -3.11
N LYS A 66 12.21 3.68 -2.80
CA LYS A 66 13.13 2.55 -3.06
C LYS A 66 12.84 1.31 -2.22
N ASP A 67 12.07 1.43 -1.15
CA ASP A 67 11.76 0.33 -0.25
C ASP A 67 10.55 -0.51 -0.71
N VAL A 68 9.84 -0.08 -1.75
CA VAL A 68 8.64 -0.79 -2.23
C VAL A 68 8.87 -2.26 -2.56
N PRO A 69 10.00 -2.71 -3.14
CA PRO A 69 10.20 -4.13 -3.43
C PRO A 69 10.29 -5.00 -2.16
N ASN A 70 10.66 -4.41 -1.02
CA ASN A 70 10.88 -5.14 0.23
C ASN A 70 9.56 -5.63 0.87
N VAL A 71 8.44 -5.00 0.51
CA VAL A 71 7.12 -5.31 1.08
C VAL A 71 6.20 -6.06 0.12
N ILE A 72 6.53 -6.16 -1.17
CA ILE A 72 5.71 -6.90 -2.14
C ILE A 72 6.11 -8.37 -2.09
N ALA A 73 5.22 -9.22 -1.57
CA ALA A 73 5.43 -10.66 -1.50
C ALA A 73 5.08 -11.38 -2.81
N GLY A 74 4.15 -10.82 -3.59
CA GLY A 74 3.75 -11.36 -4.89
C GLY A 74 2.92 -10.35 -5.68
N ILE A 75 2.99 -10.44 -7.00
CA ILE A 75 2.35 -9.48 -7.91
C ILE A 75 1.66 -10.18 -9.08
N ASP A 76 0.58 -9.60 -9.54
CA ASP A 76 -0.11 -9.99 -10.75
C ASP A 76 0.79 -9.85 -11.98
N SER A 77 0.88 -10.89 -12.80
CA SER A 77 1.72 -10.91 -14.00
C SER A 77 1.23 -9.96 -15.10
N SER A 78 -0.04 -9.61 -15.12
CA SER A 78 -0.62 -8.74 -16.15
C SER A 78 0.00 -7.35 -16.18
N LEU A 79 0.49 -6.84 -15.03
CA LEU A 79 1.29 -5.61 -15.00
C LEU A 79 2.53 -5.70 -15.90
N MET A 80 3.23 -6.82 -15.85
CA MET A 80 4.45 -7.04 -16.62
C MET A 80 4.16 -7.23 -18.11
N GLU A 81 3.01 -7.81 -18.42
CA GLU A 81 2.57 -8.11 -19.78
C GLU A 81 2.00 -6.87 -20.48
N TYR A 82 1.02 -6.22 -19.84
CA TYR A 82 0.29 -5.12 -20.47
C TYR A 82 0.91 -3.74 -20.28
N ARG A 83 1.82 -3.60 -19.29
CA ARG A 83 2.55 -2.36 -19.01
C ARG A 83 4.05 -2.60 -18.88
N ALA A 84 4.59 -3.38 -19.81
CA ALA A 84 6.03 -3.69 -19.88
C ALA A 84 6.93 -2.45 -19.95
N ASP A 85 6.45 -1.38 -20.58
CA ASP A 85 7.12 -0.08 -20.64
C ASP A 85 7.37 0.51 -19.24
N MET A 86 6.32 0.56 -18.46
CA MET A 86 6.36 1.05 -17.08
C MET A 86 7.15 0.11 -16.17
N TRP A 87 6.86 -1.20 -16.24
CA TRP A 87 7.54 -2.21 -15.43
C TRP A 87 9.07 -2.18 -15.65
N ASN A 88 9.52 -2.14 -16.90
CA ASN A 88 10.94 -2.08 -17.23
C ASN A 88 11.61 -0.80 -16.76
N ARG A 89 10.88 0.32 -16.74
CA ARG A 89 11.39 1.57 -16.16
C ARG A 89 11.59 1.44 -14.64
N PHE A 90 10.61 0.91 -13.92
CA PHE A 90 10.74 0.67 -12.47
C PHE A 90 11.88 -0.30 -12.16
N LYS A 91 12.02 -1.39 -12.91
CA LYS A 91 13.10 -2.37 -12.70
C LYS A 91 14.49 -1.79 -12.86
N LYS A 92 14.64 -0.83 -13.77
CA LYS A 92 15.94 -0.15 -13.96
C LYS A 92 16.42 0.54 -12.69
N ASP A 93 15.48 1.17 -11.96
CA ASP A 93 15.77 1.91 -10.73
C ASP A 93 15.65 1.03 -9.47
N LEU A 94 14.87 -0.06 -9.56
CA LEU A 94 14.54 -0.98 -8.49
C LEU A 94 14.75 -2.45 -8.94
N PRO A 95 15.98 -2.91 -9.16
CA PRO A 95 16.25 -4.25 -9.72
C PRO A 95 15.72 -5.40 -8.83
N ALA A 96 15.47 -5.16 -7.55
CA ALA A 96 14.87 -6.14 -6.65
C ALA A 96 13.45 -6.57 -7.06
N LEU A 97 12.75 -5.76 -7.88
CA LEU A 97 11.43 -6.12 -8.43
C LEU A 97 11.47 -7.40 -9.29
N GLU A 98 12.61 -7.73 -9.91
CA GLU A 98 12.75 -8.95 -10.71
C GLU A 98 12.63 -10.25 -9.87
N LYS A 99 12.84 -10.15 -8.58
CA LYS A 99 12.76 -11.29 -7.65
C LYS A 99 11.36 -11.53 -7.10
N ILE A 100 10.43 -10.61 -7.33
CA ILE A 100 9.06 -10.73 -6.84
C ILE A 100 8.34 -11.78 -7.69
N PRO A 101 7.79 -12.85 -7.06
CA PRO A 101 7.10 -13.89 -7.80
C PRO A 101 5.78 -13.38 -8.39
N SER A 102 5.47 -13.85 -9.60
CA SER A 102 4.11 -13.73 -10.14
C SER A 102 3.17 -14.67 -9.40
N ILE A 103 2.01 -14.17 -8.99
CA ILE A 103 0.95 -14.95 -8.35
C ILE A 103 -0.23 -15.23 -9.31
N GLY A 104 -0.06 -14.95 -10.59
CA GLY A 104 -1.12 -15.01 -11.58
C GLY A 104 -2.10 -13.84 -11.44
N SER A 105 -3.11 -13.84 -12.30
CA SER A 105 -4.12 -12.79 -12.42
C SER A 105 -5.52 -13.32 -12.13
N VAL A 106 -6.29 -12.57 -11.36
CA VAL A 106 -7.73 -12.84 -11.15
C VAL A 106 -8.48 -12.64 -12.45
N SER A 107 -8.19 -11.56 -13.21
CA SER A 107 -8.85 -11.29 -14.50
C SER A 107 -8.65 -12.40 -15.53
N ASP A 108 -7.45 -12.99 -15.57
CA ASP A 108 -7.09 -14.02 -16.54
C ASP A 108 -7.35 -15.45 -16.03
N LYS A 109 -7.92 -15.57 -14.81
CA LYS A 109 -8.20 -16.85 -14.15
C LYS A 109 -6.97 -17.73 -13.93
N THR A 110 -5.80 -17.10 -13.78
CA THR A 110 -4.52 -17.77 -13.55
C THR A 110 -4.03 -17.62 -12.11
N PHE A 111 -4.84 -17.01 -11.22
CA PHE A 111 -4.48 -16.78 -9.83
C PHE A 111 -4.13 -18.08 -9.10
N ASN A 112 -2.91 -18.16 -8.56
CA ASN A 112 -2.38 -19.37 -7.94
C ASN A 112 -2.48 -19.31 -6.42
N ILE A 113 -3.55 -19.89 -5.88
CA ILE A 113 -3.83 -19.89 -4.44
C ILE A 113 -2.75 -20.61 -3.63
N GLU A 114 -2.25 -21.75 -4.09
CA GLU A 114 -1.23 -22.51 -3.35
C GLU A 114 0.06 -21.70 -3.20
N GLN A 115 0.48 -21.05 -4.27
CA GLN A 115 1.64 -20.16 -4.24
C GLN A 115 1.40 -18.97 -3.30
N VAL A 116 0.21 -18.36 -3.34
CA VAL A 116 -0.17 -17.25 -2.47
C VAL A 116 -0.10 -17.65 -0.99
N LEU A 117 -0.64 -18.82 -0.64
CA LEU A 117 -0.60 -19.33 0.73
C LEU A 117 0.85 -19.61 1.19
N ALA A 118 1.69 -20.14 0.30
CA ALA A 118 3.11 -20.38 0.59
C ALA A 118 3.90 -19.08 0.82
N LEU A 119 3.47 -17.97 0.25
CA LEU A 119 4.07 -16.65 0.47
C LEU A 119 3.72 -16.05 1.83
N ASN A 120 2.76 -16.59 2.57
CA ASN A 120 2.32 -16.13 3.89
C ASN A 120 2.14 -14.59 3.94
N PRO A 121 1.23 -14.02 3.15
CA PRO A 121 1.03 -12.57 3.08
C PRO A 121 0.24 -12.03 4.27
N ASP A 122 0.45 -10.75 4.58
CA ASP A 122 -0.31 -10.02 5.60
C ASP A 122 -1.64 -9.47 5.06
N VAL A 123 -1.69 -9.18 3.75
CA VAL A 123 -2.85 -8.53 3.09
C VAL A 123 -2.75 -8.67 1.57
N ILE A 124 -3.91 -8.64 0.90
CA ILE A 124 -4.01 -8.51 -0.55
C ILE A 124 -4.76 -7.24 -0.94
N PHE A 125 -4.23 -6.45 -1.88
CA PHE A 125 -4.94 -5.35 -2.51
C PHE A 125 -5.59 -5.82 -3.82
N ILE A 126 -6.90 -5.58 -3.91
CA ILE A 126 -7.72 -5.96 -5.06
C ILE A 126 -8.34 -4.70 -5.69
N PRO A 127 -8.11 -4.45 -6.99
CA PRO A 127 -8.85 -3.43 -7.72
C PRO A 127 -10.35 -3.67 -7.67
N LEU A 128 -11.14 -2.61 -7.48
CA LEU A 128 -12.59 -2.71 -7.28
C LEU A 128 -13.33 -3.32 -8.48
N ASP A 129 -12.84 -3.09 -9.67
CA ASP A 129 -13.38 -3.67 -10.91
C ASP A 129 -13.18 -5.19 -11.02
N LEU A 130 -12.24 -5.76 -10.26
CA LEU A 130 -12.05 -7.21 -10.15
C LEU A 130 -12.86 -7.84 -9.00
N LYS A 131 -13.58 -7.04 -8.21
CA LYS A 131 -14.25 -7.49 -6.98
C LYS A 131 -15.15 -8.69 -7.20
N GLU A 132 -16.05 -8.62 -8.17
CA GLU A 132 -17.04 -9.68 -8.43
C GLU A 132 -16.35 -11.01 -8.75
N GLN A 133 -15.40 -11.01 -9.67
CA GLN A 133 -14.66 -12.21 -10.06
C GLN A 133 -13.80 -12.74 -8.91
N TYR A 134 -13.13 -11.84 -8.19
CA TYR A 134 -12.32 -12.22 -7.03
C TYR A 134 -13.16 -12.86 -5.92
N GLU A 135 -14.31 -12.29 -5.59
CA GLU A 135 -15.21 -12.84 -4.57
C GLU A 135 -15.80 -14.21 -4.98
N SER A 136 -16.10 -14.40 -6.26
CA SER A 136 -16.57 -15.68 -6.79
C SER A 136 -15.51 -16.79 -6.69
N ASP A 137 -14.28 -16.49 -7.08
CA ASP A 137 -13.30 -17.52 -7.42
C ASP A 137 -12.22 -17.74 -6.33
N VAL A 138 -11.91 -16.68 -5.56
CA VAL A 138 -10.69 -16.61 -4.74
C VAL A 138 -10.96 -16.29 -3.28
N LYS A 139 -11.78 -15.28 -3.01
CA LYS A 139 -11.91 -14.64 -1.68
C LYS A 139 -12.15 -15.62 -0.53
N ALA A 140 -13.08 -16.56 -0.68
CA ALA A 140 -13.43 -17.50 0.38
C ALA A 140 -12.23 -18.35 0.85
N LYS A 141 -11.30 -18.67 -0.05
CA LYS A 141 -10.10 -19.44 0.27
C LYS A 141 -9.09 -18.59 1.03
N LEU A 142 -8.93 -17.32 0.67
CA LEU A 142 -8.04 -16.40 1.37
C LEU A 142 -8.59 -16.01 2.74
N ASP A 143 -9.91 -15.81 2.86
CA ASP A 143 -10.57 -15.57 4.15
C ASP A 143 -10.36 -16.75 5.11
N THR A 144 -10.49 -17.99 4.61
CA THR A 144 -10.21 -19.21 5.41
C THR A 144 -8.77 -19.27 5.89
N ALA A 145 -7.83 -18.76 5.09
CA ALA A 145 -6.42 -18.67 5.44
C ALA A 145 -6.09 -17.47 6.34
N GLY A 146 -7.09 -16.62 6.65
CA GLY A 146 -6.90 -15.42 7.47
C GLY A 146 -6.15 -14.29 6.75
N ILE A 147 -6.15 -14.27 5.43
CA ILE A 147 -5.52 -13.22 4.61
C ILE A 147 -6.57 -12.15 4.31
N PRO A 148 -6.49 -10.97 4.92
CA PRO A 148 -7.44 -9.90 4.72
C PRO A 148 -7.33 -9.27 3.32
N THR A 149 -8.48 -8.85 2.79
CA THR A 149 -8.59 -8.17 1.50
C THR A 149 -8.91 -6.69 1.71
N ILE A 150 -8.21 -5.82 1.01
CA ILE A 150 -8.47 -4.39 0.92
C ILE A 150 -8.80 -4.05 -0.53
N TYR A 151 -10.00 -3.54 -0.78
CA TYR A 151 -10.39 -3.05 -2.09
C TYR A 151 -9.89 -1.62 -2.31
N ILE A 152 -9.36 -1.38 -3.51
CA ILE A 152 -8.87 -0.07 -3.98
C ILE A 152 -9.52 0.27 -5.31
N ASP A 153 -9.65 1.55 -5.63
CA ASP A 153 -10.26 1.98 -6.89
C ASP A 153 -9.52 3.17 -7.51
N TYR A 154 -8.88 2.88 -8.63
CA TYR A 154 -8.28 3.87 -9.51
C TYR A 154 -8.91 3.85 -10.91
N HIS A 155 -9.86 2.92 -11.15
CA HIS A 155 -10.49 2.72 -12.45
C HIS A 155 -11.69 3.64 -12.66
N SER A 156 -12.47 3.91 -11.62
CA SER A 156 -13.66 4.77 -11.73
C SER A 156 -13.34 6.25 -11.94
N GLU A 157 -12.07 6.65 -11.87
CA GLU A 157 -11.58 8.03 -12.02
C GLU A 157 -12.25 9.05 -11.06
N LYS A 158 -12.83 8.56 -9.94
CA LYS A 158 -13.42 9.40 -8.91
C LYS A 158 -12.34 9.84 -7.92
N LEU A 159 -12.17 11.16 -7.76
CA LEU A 159 -11.20 11.72 -6.82
C LEU A 159 -11.31 11.11 -5.41
N GLU A 160 -12.55 10.97 -4.91
CA GLU A 160 -12.80 10.41 -3.58
C GLU A 160 -12.29 8.96 -3.45
N ASN A 161 -12.49 8.13 -4.47
CA ASN A 161 -12.05 6.74 -4.46
C ASN A 161 -10.50 6.64 -4.51
N HIS A 162 -9.86 7.52 -5.28
CA HIS A 162 -8.40 7.63 -5.29
C HIS A 162 -7.87 8.03 -3.91
N GLN A 163 -8.49 9.04 -3.28
CA GLN A 163 -8.10 9.48 -1.93
C GLN A 163 -8.28 8.37 -0.89
N ARG A 164 -9.39 7.64 -0.91
CA ARG A 164 -9.64 6.49 -0.02
C ARG A 164 -8.65 5.36 -0.26
N SER A 165 -8.30 5.08 -1.52
CA SER A 165 -7.30 4.07 -1.87
C SER A 165 -5.91 4.44 -1.35
N ILE A 166 -5.50 5.70 -1.48
CA ILE A 166 -4.23 6.20 -0.93
C ILE A 166 -4.21 6.07 0.59
N ASP A 167 -5.31 6.46 1.27
CA ASP A 167 -5.43 6.34 2.74
C ASP A 167 -5.38 4.87 3.20
N ALA A 168 -6.09 3.98 2.52
CA ALA A 168 -6.12 2.55 2.85
C ALA A 168 -4.73 1.91 2.69
N ILE A 169 -4.03 2.21 1.60
CA ILE A 169 -2.67 1.72 1.35
C ILE A 169 -1.70 2.30 2.40
N GLY A 170 -1.78 3.60 2.67
CA GLY A 170 -0.92 4.25 3.66
C GLY A 170 -1.06 3.65 5.05
N LYS A 171 -2.31 3.45 5.51
CA LYS A 171 -2.61 2.79 6.79
C LYS A 171 -2.12 1.35 6.83
N ALA A 172 -2.37 0.57 5.76
CA ALA A 172 -1.92 -0.81 5.70
C ALA A 172 -0.41 -0.93 5.83
N LEU A 173 0.34 0.03 5.31
CA LEU A 173 1.81 0.05 5.33
C LEU A 173 2.41 0.78 6.55
N GLY A 174 1.58 1.38 7.43
CA GLY A 174 2.06 2.24 8.51
C GLY A 174 2.80 3.49 8.00
N LYS A 175 2.32 4.06 6.89
CA LYS A 175 2.91 5.22 6.19
C LYS A 175 1.87 6.33 5.98
N GLU A 176 1.05 6.57 6.98
CA GLU A 176 -0.09 7.49 6.92
C GLU A 176 0.33 8.92 6.59
N GLU A 177 1.45 9.38 7.14
CA GLU A 177 1.97 10.72 6.89
C GLU A 177 2.32 10.90 5.40
N ARG A 178 3.08 9.93 4.84
CA ARG A 178 3.46 9.97 3.44
C ARG A 178 2.26 9.81 2.50
N ALA A 179 1.28 9.00 2.89
CA ALA A 179 0.01 8.88 2.17
C ALA A 179 -0.78 10.18 2.17
N ALA A 180 -0.83 10.90 3.30
CA ALA A 180 -1.48 12.20 3.40
C ALA A 180 -0.82 13.25 2.48
N GLU A 181 0.50 13.30 2.43
CA GLU A 181 1.24 14.17 1.49
C GLU A 181 0.89 13.83 0.02
N LEU A 182 0.91 12.55 -0.34
CA LEU A 182 0.56 12.10 -1.69
C LEU A 182 -0.89 12.46 -2.04
N LYS A 183 -1.82 12.24 -1.11
CA LYS A 183 -3.23 12.59 -1.29
C LYS A 183 -3.42 14.08 -1.50
N GLN A 184 -2.74 14.92 -0.72
CA GLN A 184 -2.79 16.37 -0.86
C GLN A 184 -2.25 16.80 -2.22
N PHE A 185 -1.07 16.30 -2.61
CA PHE A 185 -0.46 16.55 -3.92
C PHE A 185 -1.43 16.22 -5.06
N TYR A 186 -2.05 15.02 -5.01
CA TYR A 186 -3.00 14.59 -6.02
C TYR A 186 -4.23 15.50 -6.08
N THR A 187 -4.81 15.81 -4.92
CA THR A 187 -5.99 16.69 -4.80
C THR A 187 -5.73 18.07 -5.37
N ASP A 188 -4.61 18.69 -5.03
CA ASP A 188 -4.24 20.03 -5.50
C ASP A 188 -4.11 20.08 -7.02
N HIS A 189 -3.54 19.02 -7.63
CA HIS A 189 -3.38 18.98 -9.08
C HIS A 189 -4.71 18.77 -9.80
N VAL A 190 -5.57 17.89 -9.30
CA VAL A 190 -6.92 17.70 -9.85
C VAL A 190 -7.74 18.98 -9.73
N THR A 191 -7.78 19.60 -8.55
CA THR A 191 -8.50 20.86 -8.31
C THR A 191 -8.02 21.96 -9.24
N LYS A 192 -6.71 22.13 -9.39
CA LYS A 192 -6.13 23.12 -10.30
C LYS A 192 -6.58 22.96 -11.76
N VAL A 193 -6.72 21.72 -12.22
CA VAL A 193 -7.22 21.44 -13.57
C VAL A 193 -8.71 21.75 -13.66
N THR A 194 -9.50 21.25 -12.71
CA THR A 194 -10.95 21.47 -12.65
C THR A 194 -11.30 22.95 -12.61
N ASP A 195 -10.61 23.75 -11.78
CA ASP A 195 -10.81 25.19 -11.67
C ASP A 195 -10.52 25.94 -12.98
N ARG A 196 -9.56 25.46 -13.76
CA ARG A 196 -9.27 26.02 -15.09
C ARG A 196 -10.37 25.70 -16.09
N ILE A 197 -10.84 24.46 -16.10
CA ILE A 197 -11.94 24.03 -16.98
C ILE A 197 -13.20 24.83 -16.68
N ASN A 198 -13.57 24.98 -15.40
CA ASN A 198 -14.76 25.71 -14.98
C ASN A 198 -14.72 27.22 -15.32
N LYS A 199 -13.52 27.78 -15.57
CA LYS A 199 -13.40 29.19 -15.99
C LYS A 199 -13.59 29.43 -17.48
N ILE A 200 -13.53 28.36 -18.29
CA ILE A 200 -13.65 28.42 -19.75
C ILE A 200 -14.97 27.81 -20.26
N SER A 201 -15.76 27.22 -19.36
CA SER A 201 -17.11 26.72 -19.60
C SER A 201 -18.13 27.79 -19.31
#